data_6d48c7bb5503c5e0a751fce6d4f822ee
#
_entry.id   6d48c7bb5503c5e0a751fce6d4f822ee
#
_cell.length_a   1.000
_cell.length_b   1.000
_cell.length_c   1.000
_cell.angle_alpha   90.00
_cell.angle_beta   90.00
_cell.angle_gamma   90.00
#
_symmetry.space_group_name_H-M   'P 1'
#
loop_
_entity.id
_entity.type
_entity.pdbx_description
1 polymer ?
#
loop_
_entity_poly.entity_id
_entity_poly.type
_entity_poly.pdbx_seq_one_letter_code
_entity_poly.pdbx_strand_id
1 'polypeptide(L)'
;MPRKQKCRSRRTRRREGSRPVTQPTRLRGSATPADPAPHPLDNAVWAALTGPHAALAERVGKAARYPADVGVFAAVEDPADPAAWADLHRLLGPDAAVALPGVRSVPPGWRTSGDVPGIQLVDTALRAEPDPGAVRLGPADVPEILDLVARTRPGPFLPRTVLLGTYLGIRHRGRLVALAGERLRLPGWTEISAVCTDPAHRGRGLATRLVRAVAAGIRERGDTPFLHAAASNTGAVALYESLGFTLRRHTDFRQVRTPGTAASAGAL
;
A
#
# COMPACT_ATOMS: atom_id res chain seq x y z
N MET A 1 53.44 -3.54 -63.94
CA MET A 1 53.70 -2.75 -65.21
C MET A 1 52.73 -3.18 -66.25
N PRO A 2 52.27 -2.35 -67.17
CA PRO A 2 52.24 -0.88 -67.25
C PRO A 2 50.77 -0.36 -67.37
N ARG A 3 50.33 0.82 -67.52
CA ARG A 3 50.82 2.13 -67.95
C ARG A 3 49.75 3.18 -67.67
N LYS A 4 50.18 4.36 -67.40
CA LYS A 4 49.46 5.63 -67.32
C LYS A 4 48.69 6.01 -68.57
N GLN A 5 47.55 6.66 -68.45
CA GLN A 5 47.23 7.78 -69.37
C GLN A 5 46.39 8.86 -68.64
N LYS A 6 46.91 10.05 -68.68
CA LYS A 6 46.30 11.33 -68.37
C LYS A 6 45.39 11.75 -69.54
N CYS A 7 44.24 12.38 -69.21
CA CYS A 7 43.71 13.38 -70.14
C CYS A 7 43.04 14.52 -69.39
N ARG A 8 43.20 15.70 -69.93
CA ARG A 8 43.01 17.04 -69.39
C ARG A 8 41.59 17.56 -69.64
N SER A 9 41.15 18.37 -68.72
CA SER A 9 40.47 19.69 -68.85
C SER A 9 39.21 19.85 -69.68
N ARG A 10 38.15 20.36 -69.02
CA ARG A 10 37.53 21.63 -69.52
C ARG A 10 36.69 22.23 -68.36
N ARG A 11 37.02 23.48 -67.98
CA ARG A 11 36.23 24.41 -67.16
C ARG A 11 34.99 24.84 -67.94
N THR A 12 33.83 24.78 -67.33
CA THR A 12 32.69 25.64 -67.65
C THR A 12 32.11 26.21 -66.39
N ARG A 13 32.22 27.51 -66.24
CA ARG A 13 31.55 28.33 -65.25
C ARG A 13 30.05 28.25 -65.49
N ARG A 14 29.27 27.94 -64.44
CA ARG A 14 27.84 28.19 -64.44
C ARG A 14 27.46 28.96 -63.16
N ARG A 15 26.62 29.91 -63.39
CA ARG A 15 26.10 31.04 -62.58
C ARG A 15 25.56 30.59 -61.22
N GLU A 16 25.81 31.43 -60.24
CA GLU A 16 25.13 31.49 -58.95
C GLU A 16 23.62 31.68 -59.15
N GLY A 17 22.84 30.70 -58.65
CA GLY A 17 21.40 30.79 -58.43
C GLY A 17 21.12 30.85 -56.93
N SER A 18 20.61 32.00 -56.52
CA SER A 18 20.17 32.24 -55.12
C SER A 18 19.19 31.15 -54.68
N ARG A 19 19.50 30.44 -53.60
CA ARG A 19 18.59 29.54 -52.93
C ARG A 19 17.70 30.36 -51.95
N PRO A 20 16.40 30.08 -51.88
CA PRO A 20 15.56 30.71 -50.88
C PRO A 20 15.90 30.17 -49.48
N VAL A 21 15.99 31.06 -48.52
CA VAL A 21 16.17 30.77 -47.07
C VAL A 21 14.91 30.14 -46.57
N THR A 22 14.98 28.84 -46.28
CA THR A 22 13.91 28.10 -45.60
C THR A 22 13.90 28.49 -44.14
N GLN A 23 12.82 29.09 -43.66
CA GLN A 23 12.61 29.41 -42.26
C GLN A 23 12.54 28.09 -41.44
N PRO A 24 13.13 28.04 -40.23
CA PRO A 24 13.02 26.87 -39.39
C PRO A 24 11.56 26.69 -38.92
N THR A 25 10.96 25.58 -39.26
CA THR A 25 9.67 25.13 -38.73
C THR A 25 9.77 25.11 -37.20
N ARG A 26 8.91 25.88 -36.53
CA ARG A 26 8.76 25.84 -35.07
C ARG A 26 8.36 24.40 -34.70
N LEU A 27 9.25 23.71 -33.99
CA LEU A 27 8.94 22.43 -33.35
C LEU A 27 7.75 22.66 -32.41
N ARG A 28 6.66 21.96 -32.68
CA ARG A 28 5.51 21.87 -31.77
C ARG A 28 6.01 21.42 -30.42
N GLY A 29 5.62 22.14 -29.37
CA GLY A 29 5.97 21.81 -28.00
C GLY A 29 5.68 20.35 -27.72
N SER A 30 6.65 19.64 -27.18
CA SER A 30 6.49 18.32 -26.62
C SER A 30 5.44 18.44 -25.50
N ALA A 31 4.28 17.84 -25.69
CA ALA A 31 3.32 17.66 -24.61
C ALA A 31 4.05 16.88 -23.49
N THR A 32 4.15 17.49 -22.32
CA THR A 32 4.58 16.78 -21.12
C THR A 32 3.68 15.57 -20.97
N PRO A 33 4.21 14.34 -20.78
CA PRO A 33 3.38 13.19 -20.51
C PRO A 33 2.48 13.51 -19.32
N ALA A 34 1.17 13.34 -19.46
CA ALA A 34 0.27 13.49 -18.32
C ALA A 34 0.75 12.53 -17.22
N ASP A 35 0.83 13.02 -15.98
CA ASP A 35 1.15 12.17 -14.85
C ASP A 35 0.19 10.97 -14.86
N PRO A 36 0.70 9.75 -14.67
CA PRO A 36 -0.16 8.58 -14.66
C PRO A 36 -1.24 8.74 -13.60
N ALA A 37 -2.47 8.38 -13.94
CA ALA A 37 -3.59 8.46 -13.00
C ALA A 37 -3.20 7.81 -11.66
N PRO A 38 -3.60 8.39 -10.51
CA PRO A 38 -3.21 7.88 -9.20
C PRO A 38 -3.65 6.43 -9.04
N HIS A 39 -2.73 5.57 -8.64
CA HIS A 39 -3.01 4.16 -8.47
C HIS A 39 -3.80 3.93 -7.17
N PRO A 40 -4.84 3.06 -7.13
CA PRO A 40 -5.65 2.83 -5.92
C PRO A 40 -4.83 2.48 -4.67
N LEU A 41 -3.71 1.78 -4.85
CA LEU A 41 -2.79 1.43 -3.76
C LEU A 41 -1.94 2.60 -3.24
N ASP A 42 -2.01 3.80 -3.86
CA ASP A 42 -1.27 4.97 -3.36
C ASP A 42 -1.90 5.54 -2.09
N ASN A 43 -3.22 5.40 -1.96
CA ASN A 43 -3.97 5.73 -0.75
C ASN A 43 -4.94 4.58 -0.42
N ALA A 44 -4.38 3.40 -0.15
CA ALA A 44 -5.13 2.16 0.01
C ALA A 44 -6.16 2.22 1.15
N VAL A 45 -5.83 2.91 2.24
CA VAL A 45 -6.76 3.06 3.38
C VAL A 45 -7.97 3.91 3.00
N TRP A 46 -7.77 5.03 2.29
CA TRP A 46 -8.87 5.87 1.79
C TRP A 46 -9.74 5.09 0.81
N ALA A 47 -9.12 4.42 -0.16
CA ALA A 47 -9.84 3.62 -1.15
C ALA A 47 -10.64 2.48 -0.53
N ALA A 48 -10.16 1.87 0.55
CA ALA A 48 -10.90 0.87 1.32
C ALA A 48 -12.09 1.50 2.06
N LEU A 49 -11.86 2.58 2.83
CA LEU A 49 -12.86 3.23 3.68
C LEU A 49 -13.95 3.97 2.89
N THR A 50 -13.70 4.33 1.64
CA THR A 50 -14.70 4.95 0.74
C THR A 50 -15.28 3.99 -0.28
N GLY A 51 -14.78 2.76 -0.32
CA GLY A 51 -15.19 1.68 -1.20
C GLY A 51 -15.77 0.50 -0.42
N PRO A 52 -15.19 -0.70 -0.56
CA PRO A 52 -15.75 -1.92 0.03
C PRO A 52 -15.93 -1.91 1.56
N HIS A 53 -15.15 -1.10 2.29
CA HIS A 53 -15.26 -0.96 3.75
C HIS A 53 -16.08 0.27 4.18
N ALA A 54 -16.80 0.94 3.27
CA ALA A 54 -17.55 2.15 3.59
C ALA A 54 -18.59 1.93 4.72
N ALA A 55 -19.17 0.74 4.80
CA ALA A 55 -20.12 0.39 5.86
C ALA A 55 -19.47 0.24 7.26
N LEU A 56 -18.13 0.07 7.31
CA LEU A 56 -17.35 0.00 8.55
C LEU A 56 -16.68 1.35 8.88
N ALA A 57 -16.77 2.34 7.99
CA ALA A 57 -16.03 3.58 8.12
C ALA A 57 -16.80 4.61 8.96
N GLU A 58 -16.06 5.31 9.83
CA GLU A 58 -16.46 6.61 10.38
C GLU A 58 -15.88 7.69 9.46
N ARG A 59 -16.72 8.63 8.99
CA ARG A 59 -16.31 9.62 7.99
C ARG A 59 -16.81 11.03 8.31
N VAL A 60 -15.93 12.01 8.08
CA VAL A 60 -16.26 13.45 8.09
C VAL A 60 -15.61 14.08 6.84
N GLY A 61 -16.43 14.54 5.91
CA GLY A 61 -15.95 15.18 4.67
C GLY A 61 -14.90 14.34 3.93
N LYS A 62 -13.68 14.87 3.88
CA LYS A 62 -12.52 14.29 3.20
C LYS A 62 -11.62 13.45 4.12
N ALA A 63 -12.12 13.01 5.27
CA ALA A 63 -11.41 12.16 6.21
C ALA A 63 -12.25 10.95 6.59
N ALA A 64 -11.60 9.80 6.80
CA ALA A 64 -12.23 8.57 7.23
C ALA A 64 -11.31 7.75 8.15
N ARG A 65 -11.90 6.96 9.04
CA ARG A 65 -11.17 6.01 9.88
C ARG A 65 -11.96 4.72 10.10
N TYR A 66 -11.30 3.68 10.52
CA TYR A 66 -11.98 2.55 11.15
C TYR A 66 -12.36 2.90 12.59
N PRO A 67 -13.48 2.32 13.13
CA PRO A 67 -13.74 2.32 14.56
C PRO A 67 -12.54 1.77 15.33
N ALA A 68 -12.31 2.31 16.53
CA ALA A 68 -11.09 2.03 17.31
C ALA A 68 -10.91 0.55 17.70
N ASP A 69 -11.98 -0.25 17.69
CA ASP A 69 -11.99 -1.69 17.98
C ASP A 69 -11.91 -2.57 16.72
N VAL A 70 -11.96 -1.95 15.51
CA VAL A 70 -11.86 -2.63 14.20
C VAL A 70 -10.47 -2.47 13.60
N GLY A 71 -9.93 -1.24 13.56
CA GLY A 71 -8.64 -0.97 12.93
C GLY A 71 -8.00 0.33 13.42
N VAL A 72 -6.68 0.41 13.29
CA VAL A 72 -5.87 1.55 13.77
C VAL A 72 -5.66 2.63 12.71
N PHE A 73 -6.13 2.42 11.49
CA PHE A 73 -5.84 3.31 10.37
C PHE A 73 -6.93 4.35 10.17
N ALA A 74 -6.48 5.55 9.84
CA ALA A 74 -7.29 6.58 9.20
C ALA A 74 -6.65 7.00 7.87
N ALA A 75 -7.40 7.77 7.10
CA ALA A 75 -6.93 8.36 5.86
C ALA A 75 -7.60 9.70 5.61
N VAL A 76 -6.91 10.53 4.85
CA VAL A 76 -7.46 11.72 4.20
C VAL A 76 -7.50 11.50 2.69
N GLU A 77 -8.45 12.12 2.01
CA GLU A 77 -8.60 12.00 0.55
C GLU A 77 -7.35 12.45 -0.19
N ASP A 78 -6.87 13.65 0.14
CA ASP A 78 -5.63 14.22 -0.36
C ASP A 78 -4.83 14.81 0.80
N PRO A 79 -3.64 14.28 1.10
CA PRO A 79 -2.76 14.85 2.13
C PRO A 79 -2.26 16.27 1.82
N ALA A 80 -2.37 16.75 0.58
CA ALA A 80 -2.01 18.12 0.22
C ALA A 80 -3.14 19.14 0.50
N ASP A 81 -4.38 18.67 0.71
CA ASP A 81 -5.53 19.53 0.97
C ASP A 81 -5.67 19.85 2.48
N PRO A 82 -5.50 21.13 2.90
CA PRO A 82 -5.71 21.50 4.31
C PRO A 82 -7.12 21.22 4.84
N ALA A 83 -8.15 21.23 3.98
CA ALA A 83 -9.52 20.91 4.38
C ALA A 83 -9.66 19.45 4.82
N ALA A 84 -8.94 18.53 4.19
CA ALA A 84 -8.94 17.11 4.57
C ALA A 84 -8.35 16.90 5.98
N TRP A 85 -7.35 17.67 6.36
CA TRP A 85 -6.78 17.63 7.71
C TRP A 85 -7.69 18.24 8.77
N ALA A 86 -8.42 19.33 8.41
CA ALA A 86 -9.45 19.89 9.27
C ALA A 86 -10.59 18.89 9.52
N ASP A 87 -10.99 18.15 8.49
CA ASP A 87 -11.97 17.08 8.57
C ASP A 87 -11.47 15.93 9.47
N LEU A 88 -10.20 15.54 9.32
CA LEU A 88 -9.60 14.51 10.15
C LEU A 88 -9.54 14.95 11.63
N HIS A 89 -9.21 16.20 11.90
CA HIS A 89 -9.23 16.72 13.27
C HIS A 89 -10.65 16.71 13.87
N ARG A 90 -11.67 17.07 13.08
CA ARG A 90 -13.09 16.98 13.52
C ARG A 90 -13.50 15.54 13.80
N LEU A 91 -13.03 14.59 12.99
CA LEU A 91 -13.35 13.17 13.10
C LEU A 91 -12.69 12.54 14.35
N LEU A 92 -11.45 12.91 14.66
CA LEU A 92 -10.66 12.28 15.71
C LEU A 92 -10.79 13.00 17.07
N GLY A 93 -11.07 14.30 17.05
CA GLY A 93 -10.97 15.16 18.23
C GLY A 93 -9.53 15.58 18.57
N PRO A 94 -9.35 16.38 19.62
CA PRO A 94 -8.05 16.87 20.05
C PRO A 94 -7.20 15.77 20.70
N ASP A 95 -5.87 15.90 20.62
CA ASP A 95 -4.86 15.01 21.22
C ASP A 95 -5.02 13.51 20.91
N ALA A 96 -5.77 13.17 19.87
CA ALA A 96 -5.96 11.79 19.43
C ALA A 96 -4.77 11.27 18.64
N ALA A 97 -4.41 10.00 18.86
CA ALA A 97 -3.37 9.31 18.12
C ALA A 97 -3.97 8.43 17.02
N VAL A 98 -3.38 8.43 15.82
CA VAL A 98 -3.83 7.60 14.69
C VAL A 98 -2.66 7.26 13.76
N ALA A 99 -2.78 6.13 13.07
CA ALA A 99 -1.83 5.73 12.03
C ALA A 99 -2.33 6.16 10.64
N LEU A 100 -1.49 6.87 9.89
CA LEU A 100 -1.72 7.35 8.53
C LEU A 100 -0.68 6.74 7.58
N PRO A 101 -0.93 5.55 7.01
CA PRO A 101 0.00 4.93 6.07
C PRO A 101 0.19 5.78 4.81
N GLY A 102 1.46 5.97 4.39
CA GLY A 102 1.82 6.66 3.16
C GLY A 102 1.82 8.20 3.23
N VAL A 103 1.43 8.80 4.34
CA VAL A 103 1.51 10.25 4.56
C VAL A 103 2.96 10.66 4.80
N ARG A 104 3.50 11.56 3.96
CA ARG A 104 4.91 11.99 4.03
C ARG A 104 5.16 13.17 4.97
N SER A 105 4.18 14.06 5.11
CA SER A 105 4.27 15.25 5.96
C SER A 105 2.93 15.54 6.60
N VAL A 106 2.96 16.21 7.74
CA VAL A 106 1.77 16.66 8.46
C VAL A 106 1.75 18.18 8.51
N PRO A 107 0.56 18.83 8.52
CA PRO A 107 0.47 20.27 8.59
C PRO A 107 0.87 20.83 9.97
N PRO A 108 1.08 22.14 10.09
CA PRO A 108 1.37 22.79 11.37
C PRO A 108 0.34 22.44 12.46
N GLY A 109 0.81 22.27 13.67
CA GLY A 109 -0.01 21.87 14.83
C GLY A 109 -0.19 20.37 15.02
N TRP A 110 -0.02 19.56 13.96
CA TRP A 110 0.02 18.10 14.07
C TRP A 110 1.42 17.64 14.50
N ARG A 111 1.49 16.56 15.22
CA ARG A 111 2.76 15.99 15.69
C ARG A 111 2.94 14.56 15.21
N THR A 112 4.10 14.24 14.64
CA THR A 112 4.49 12.85 14.41
C THR A 112 4.95 12.27 15.75
N SER A 113 4.36 11.15 16.15
CA SER A 113 4.70 10.44 17.41
C SER A 113 5.52 9.17 17.15
N GLY A 114 5.70 8.78 15.91
CA GLY A 114 6.54 7.66 15.48
C GLY A 114 6.31 7.33 14.01
N ASP A 115 7.32 6.73 13.41
CA ASP A 115 7.24 6.19 12.05
C ASP A 115 7.76 4.74 12.07
N VAL A 116 7.05 3.85 11.40
CA VAL A 116 7.52 2.51 11.10
C VAL A 116 7.78 2.45 9.59
N PRO A 117 9.06 2.42 9.17
CA PRO A 117 9.39 2.24 7.77
C PRO A 117 8.78 0.95 7.24
N GLY A 118 8.01 1.04 6.19
CA GLY A 118 7.28 -0.06 5.60
C GLY A 118 7.49 -0.17 4.11
N ILE A 119 7.07 -1.30 3.59
CA ILE A 119 7.03 -1.59 2.16
C ILE A 119 5.66 -2.12 1.78
N GLN A 120 5.28 -1.82 0.56
CA GLN A 120 4.09 -2.37 -0.08
C GLN A 120 4.53 -3.31 -1.20
N LEU A 121 4.08 -4.56 -1.13
CA LEU A 121 4.35 -5.58 -2.13
C LEU A 121 3.04 -5.98 -2.81
N VAL A 122 3.13 -6.31 -4.10
CA VAL A 122 2.00 -6.76 -4.92
C VAL A 122 2.26 -8.14 -5.48
N ASP A 123 1.22 -8.92 -5.63
CA ASP A 123 1.28 -10.22 -6.27
C ASP A 123 1.59 -10.08 -7.77
N THR A 124 2.66 -10.73 -8.20
CA THR A 124 3.05 -10.81 -9.61
C THR A 124 3.21 -12.24 -10.12
N ALA A 125 3.50 -13.18 -9.23
CA ALA A 125 3.76 -14.57 -9.58
C ALA A 125 3.37 -15.57 -8.46
N LEU A 126 2.54 -15.14 -7.50
CA LEU A 126 2.13 -15.99 -6.39
C LEU A 126 1.35 -17.21 -6.90
N ARG A 127 1.73 -18.38 -6.47
CA ARG A 127 0.96 -19.61 -6.69
C ARG A 127 -0.11 -19.73 -5.59
N ALA A 128 -1.27 -19.12 -5.85
CA ALA A 128 -2.43 -19.19 -4.96
C ALA A 128 -3.02 -20.61 -5.00
N GLU A 129 -3.29 -21.19 -3.82
CA GLU A 129 -3.77 -22.57 -3.68
C GLU A 129 -4.56 -22.71 -2.39
N PRO A 130 -5.80 -23.21 -2.41
CA PRO A 130 -6.55 -23.54 -1.20
C PRO A 130 -5.80 -24.55 -0.33
N ASP A 131 -5.95 -24.43 0.98
CA ASP A 131 -5.35 -25.37 1.93
C ASP A 131 -6.45 -26.12 2.69
N PRO A 132 -6.60 -27.44 2.50
CA PRO A 132 -7.64 -28.22 3.18
C PRO A 132 -7.43 -28.32 4.70
N GLY A 133 -6.23 -28.04 5.21
CA GLY A 133 -5.93 -28.00 6.64
C GLY A 133 -6.14 -26.61 7.27
N ALA A 134 -6.46 -25.59 6.49
CA ALA A 134 -6.80 -24.27 6.99
C ALA A 134 -8.29 -24.19 7.34
N VAL A 135 -8.60 -23.65 8.50
CA VAL A 135 -9.98 -23.41 8.95
C VAL A 135 -10.31 -21.94 8.87
N ARG A 136 -11.53 -21.60 8.45
CA ARG A 136 -12.02 -20.23 8.51
C ARG A 136 -12.31 -19.85 9.95
N LEU A 137 -11.77 -18.69 10.35
CA LEU A 137 -11.94 -18.15 11.69
C LEU A 137 -13.02 -17.08 11.67
N GLY A 138 -13.75 -16.96 12.76
CA GLY A 138 -14.84 -16.01 12.94
C GLY A 138 -14.84 -15.32 14.31
N PRO A 139 -15.91 -14.60 14.66
CA PRO A 139 -15.99 -13.88 15.93
C PRO A 139 -15.77 -14.76 17.18
N ALA A 140 -16.18 -16.03 17.15
CA ALA A 140 -15.98 -16.96 18.26
C ALA A 140 -14.50 -17.30 18.50
N ASP A 141 -13.65 -17.21 17.46
CA ASP A 141 -12.22 -17.51 17.54
C ASP A 141 -11.37 -16.29 17.99
N VAL A 142 -11.96 -15.10 18.10
CA VAL A 142 -11.22 -13.86 18.41
C VAL A 142 -10.38 -13.95 19.69
N PRO A 143 -10.85 -14.55 20.81
CA PRO A 143 -9.99 -14.67 22.00
C PRO A 143 -8.70 -15.47 21.72
N GLU A 144 -8.78 -16.54 20.95
CA GLU A 144 -7.63 -17.35 20.58
C GLU A 144 -6.72 -16.68 19.56
N ILE A 145 -7.30 -15.91 18.63
CA ILE A 145 -6.55 -15.06 17.69
C ILE A 145 -5.74 -14.03 18.48
N LEU A 146 -6.35 -13.30 19.42
CA LEU A 146 -5.68 -12.30 20.23
C LEU A 146 -4.54 -12.89 21.06
N ASP A 147 -4.71 -14.09 21.62
CA ASP A 147 -3.65 -14.82 22.32
C ASP A 147 -2.47 -15.14 21.39
N LEU A 148 -2.73 -15.65 20.17
CA LEU A 148 -1.69 -15.90 19.18
C LEU A 148 -0.98 -14.63 18.74
N VAL A 149 -1.73 -13.54 18.48
CA VAL A 149 -1.19 -12.23 18.11
C VAL A 149 -0.31 -11.64 19.21
N ALA A 150 -0.72 -11.74 20.47
CA ALA A 150 0.08 -11.27 21.60
C ALA A 150 1.45 -11.97 21.69
N ARG A 151 1.51 -13.27 21.39
CA ARG A 151 2.74 -14.08 21.42
C ARG A 151 3.64 -13.84 20.18
N THR A 152 3.05 -13.50 19.03
CA THR A 152 3.78 -13.46 17.75
C THR A 152 4.02 -12.04 17.23
N ARG A 153 3.23 -11.07 17.66
CA ARG A 153 3.31 -9.63 17.34
C ARG A 153 3.39 -9.33 15.82
N PRO A 154 2.46 -9.84 15.00
CA PRO A 154 2.49 -9.61 13.55
C PRO A 154 2.09 -8.19 13.16
N GLY A 155 1.55 -7.43 14.09
CA GLY A 155 0.95 -6.11 13.92
C GLY A 155 -0.37 -6.01 14.68
N PRO A 156 -1.06 -4.88 14.60
CA PRO A 156 -2.32 -4.67 15.32
C PRO A 156 -3.41 -5.64 14.87
N PHE A 157 -4.03 -6.30 15.83
CA PHE A 157 -5.28 -7.04 15.69
C PHE A 157 -6.15 -6.71 16.90
N LEU A 158 -7.36 -6.22 16.67
CA LEU A 158 -8.29 -5.69 17.65
C LEU A 158 -9.52 -6.62 17.76
N PRO A 159 -10.35 -6.48 18.78
CA PRO A 159 -11.48 -7.40 19.03
C PRO A 159 -12.43 -7.57 17.83
N ARG A 160 -12.58 -6.55 16.98
CA ARG A 160 -13.45 -6.60 15.80
C ARG A 160 -12.69 -6.56 14.46
N THR A 161 -11.38 -6.69 14.47
CA THR A 161 -10.57 -6.75 13.23
C THR A 161 -11.01 -7.88 12.30
N VAL A 162 -11.56 -8.96 12.84
CA VAL A 162 -12.12 -10.07 12.06
C VAL A 162 -13.20 -9.65 11.05
N LEU A 163 -13.81 -8.47 11.21
CA LEU A 163 -14.80 -7.90 10.29
C LEU A 163 -14.20 -7.36 8.98
N LEU A 164 -12.88 -7.17 8.91
CA LEU A 164 -12.21 -6.60 7.73
C LEU A 164 -12.12 -7.58 6.54
N GLY A 165 -12.29 -8.87 6.78
CA GLY A 165 -12.25 -9.86 5.69
C GLY A 165 -12.19 -11.30 6.18
N THR A 166 -11.70 -12.17 5.31
CA THR A 166 -11.54 -13.60 5.63
C THR A 166 -10.27 -13.82 6.42
N TYR A 167 -10.37 -14.57 7.52
CA TYR A 167 -9.24 -15.03 8.32
C TYR A 167 -9.17 -16.54 8.28
N LEU A 168 -7.98 -17.07 8.02
CA LEU A 168 -7.69 -18.50 7.99
C LEU A 168 -6.68 -18.86 9.08
N GLY A 169 -6.88 -19.97 9.74
CA GLY A 169 -5.99 -20.49 10.77
C GLY A 169 -5.62 -21.95 10.57
N ILE A 170 -4.48 -22.35 11.10
CA ILE A 170 -4.10 -23.76 11.22
C ILE A 170 -4.07 -24.11 12.71
N ARG A 171 -4.72 -25.23 13.05
CA ARG A 171 -4.78 -25.76 14.41
C ARG A 171 -3.85 -26.97 14.57
N HIS A 172 -3.21 -27.05 15.73
CA HIS A 172 -2.47 -28.26 16.15
C HIS A 172 -2.97 -28.72 17.51
N ARG A 173 -3.46 -29.94 17.60
CA ARG A 173 -4.09 -30.49 18.84
C ARG A 173 -5.17 -29.57 19.41
N GLY A 174 -6.03 -29.04 18.53
CA GLY A 174 -7.11 -28.10 18.88
C GLY A 174 -6.71 -26.63 19.04
N ARG A 175 -5.44 -26.31 19.23
CA ARG A 175 -4.96 -24.95 19.47
C ARG A 175 -4.58 -24.24 18.15
N LEU A 176 -4.92 -22.96 18.02
CA LEU A 176 -4.50 -22.10 16.90
C LEU A 176 -2.99 -21.85 16.97
N VAL A 177 -2.25 -22.24 15.89
CA VAL A 177 -0.80 -22.13 15.83
C VAL A 177 -0.30 -21.28 14.68
N ALA A 178 -1.15 -20.96 13.70
CA ALA A 178 -0.83 -20.03 12.62
C ALA A 178 -2.09 -19.33 12.14
N LEU A 179 -1.92 -18.09 11.68
CA LEU A 179 -2.97 -17.20 11.22
C LEU A 179 -2.49 -16.44 9.98
N ALA A 180 -3.40 -16.18 9.04
CA ALA A 180 -3.32 -15.14 8.04
C ALA A 180 -4.74 -14.70 7.69
N GLY A 181 -4.91 -13.46 7.23
CA GLY A 181 -6.23 -12.96 6.84
C GLY A 181 -6.14 -11.71 5.99
N GLU A 182 -7.28 -11.07 5.83
CA GLU A 182 -7.45 -9.87 5.01
C GLU A 182 -7.60 -8.64 5.91
N ARG A 183 -7.11 -7.46 5.42
CA ARG A 183 -7.22 -6.21 6.18
C ARG A 183 -7.86 -5.09 5.36
N LEU A 184 -7.25 -4.66 4.26
CA LEU A 184 -7.77 -3.62 3.39
C LEU A 184 -8.35 -4.25 2.13
N ARG A 185 -9.62 -4.00 1.86
CA ARG A 185 -10.23 -4.33 0.58
C ARG A 185 -10.60 -3.04 -0.14
N LEU A 186 -10.15 -2.90 -1.38
CA LEU A 186 -10.39 -1.75 -2.24
C LEU A 186 -10.66 -2.24 -3.67
N PRO A 187 -11.19 -1.44 -4.59
CA PRO A 187 -11.54 -1.91 -5.92
C PRO A 187 -10.39 -2.62 -6.63
N GLY A 188 -10.57 -3.91 -6.93
CA GLY A 188 -9.61 -4.78 -7.60
C GLY A 188 -8.42 -5.27 -6.77
N TRP A 189 -8.33 -4.93 -5.46
CA TRP A 189 -7.22 -5.29 -4.60
C TRP A 189 -7.66 -5.69 -3.20
N THR A 190 -7.05 -6.73 -2.64
CA THR A 190 -7.26 -7.11 -1.23
C THR A 190 -5.93 -7.38 -0.53
N GLU A 191 -5.75 -6.79 0.65
CA GLU A 191 -4.52 -6.92 1.43
C GLU A 191 -4.49 -8.20 2.25
N ILE A 192 -3.41 -8.98 2.12
CA ILE A 192 -3.08 -10.07 3.05
C ILE A 192 -2.39 -9.47 4.28
N SER A 193 -2.85 -9.82 5.45
CA SER A 193 -2.36 -9.28 6.72
C SER A 193 -2.41 -10.33 7.85
N ALA A 194 -1.95 -9.92 9.05
CA ALA A 194 -1.95 -10.74 10.27
C ALA A 194 -1.23 -12.08 10.12
N VAL A 195 -0.29 -12.19 9.17
CA VAL A 195 0.46 -13.43 8.92
C VAL A 195 1.38 -13.72 10.11
N CYS A 196 1.09 -14.76 10.85
CA CYS A 196 1.90 -15.16 11.99
C CYS A 196 1.86 -16.65 12.25
N THR A 197 2.92 -17.15 12.91
CA THR A 197 3.06 -18.55 13.33
C THR A 197 3.67 -18.58 14.73
N ASP A 198 3.04 -19.36 15.61
CA ASP A 198 3.54 -19.64 16.95
C ASP A 198 5.02 -20.06 16.89
N PRO A 199 5.89 -19.50 17.73
CA PRO A 199 7.32 -19.81 17.70
C PRO A 199 7.65 -21.30 17.70
N ALA A 200 6.91 -22.11 18.47
CA ALA A 200 7.10 -23.56 18.54
C ALA A 200 6.71 -24.31 17.25
N HIS A 201 6.06 -23.63 16.30
CA HIS A 201 5.56 -24.20 15.05
C HIS A 201 6.19 -23.58 13.80
N ARG A 202 7.16 -22.68 13.96
CA ARG A 202 7.92 -22.07 12.84
C ARG A 202 8.76 -23.11 12.09
N GLY A 203 9.21 -22.75 10.88
CA GLY A 203 10.02 -23.62 10.02
C GLY A 203 9.24 -24.77 9.37
N ARG A 204 7.91 -24.83 9.51
CA ARG A 204 7.04 -25.88 8.96
C ARG A 204 6.21 -25.45 7.76
N GLY A 205 6.51 -24.30 7.17
CA GLY A 205 5.80 -23.77 6.00
C GLY A 205 4.37 -23.27 6.25
N LEU A 206 3.91 -23.12 7.51
CA LEU A 206 2.53 -22.77 7.83
C LEU A 206 2.13 -21.40 7.31
N ALA A 207 3.03 -20.40 7.40
CA ALA A 207 2.79 -19.08 6.84
C ALA A 207 2.62 -19.11 5.31
N THR A 208 3.48 -19.85 4.60
CA THR A 208 3.39 -20.08 3.14
C THR A 208 2.04 -20.66 2.76
N ARG A 209 1.59 -21.70 3.46
CA ARG A 209 0.31 -22.36 3.21
C ARG A 209 -0.85 -21.38 3.36
N LEU A 210 -0.89 -20.63 4.48
CA LEU A 210 -1.96 -19.68 4.76
C LEU A 210 -1.96 -18.50 3.80
N VAL A 211 -0.79 -17.93 3.44
CA VAL A 211 -0.70 -16.83 2.45
C VAL A 211 -1.27 -17.29 1.10
N ARG A 212 -0.91 -18.49 0.65
CA ARG A 212 -1.45 -19.05 -0.60
C ARG A 212 -2.96 -19.29 -0.52
N ALA A 213 -3.46 -19.79 0.61
CA ALA A 213 -4.89 -20.06 0.79
C ALA A 213 -5.72 -18.76 0.85
N VAL A 214 -5.25 -17.72 1.56
CA VAL A 214 -5.90 -16.41 1.56
C VAL A 214 -5.90 -15.82 0.17
N ALA A 215 -4.76 -15.87 -0.54
CA ALA A 215 -4.65 -15.38 -1.91
C ALA A 215 -5.58 -16.12 -2.88
N ALA A 216 -5.81 -17.41 -2.70
CA ALA A 216 -6.77 -18.18 -3.51
C ALA A 216 -8.19 -17.59 -3.38
N GLY A 217 -8.65 -17.36 -2.14
CA GLY A 217 -9.95 -16.72 -1.92
C GLY A 217 -10.04 -15.27 -2.41
N ILE A 218 -8.94 -14.52 -2.37
CA ILE A 218 -8.87 -13.16 -2.93
C ILE A 218 -9.05 -13.21 -4.45
N ARG A 219 -8.29 -14.07 -5.14
CA ARG A 219 -8.36 -14.21 -6.60
C ARG A 219 -9.70 -14.77 -7.10
N GLU A 220 -10.33 -15.67 -6.34
CA GLU A 220 -11.66 -16.19 -6.64
C GLU A 220 -12.72 -15.08 -6.72
N ARG A 221 -12.53 -14.00 -5.95
CA ARG A 221 -13.39 -12.80 -5.99
C ARG A 221 -12.99 -11.78 -7.07
N GLY A 222 -11.95 -12.06 -7.87
CA GLY A 222 -11.44 -11.19 -8.91
C GLY A 222 -10.49 -10.09 -8.43
N ASP A 223 -10.09 -10.09 -7.14
CA ASP A 223 -9.14 -9.13 -6.59
C ASP A 223 -7.68 -9.61 -6.73
N THR A 224 -6.75 -8.67 -6.81
CA THR A 224 -5.30 -8.95 -6.78
C THR A 224 -4.78 -8.85 -5.35
N PRO A 225 -4.06 -9.86 -4.83
CA PRO A 225 -3.43 -9.81 -3.52
C PRO A 225 -2.33 -8.75 -3.45
N PHE A 226 -2.28 -8.02 -2.35
CA PHE A 226 -1.14 -7.18 -1.98
C PHE A 226 -0.88 -7.31 -0.48
N LEU A 227 0.22 -6.77 0.01
CA LEU A 227 0.50 -6.73 1.43
C LEU A 227 1.44 -5.58 1.80
N HIS A 228 1.43 -5.23 3.07
CA HIS A 228 2.45 -4.38 3.66
C HIS A 228 3.27 -5.16 4.68
N ALA A 229 4.54 -4.80 4.78
CA ALA A 229 5.43 -5.31 5.82
C ALA A 229 6.29 -4.17 6.38
N ALA A 230 6.70 -4.29 7.65
CA ALA A 230 7.76 -3.44 8.16
C ALA A 230 9.06 -3.74 7.40
N ALA A 231 9.76 -2.73 6.92
CA ALA A 231 11.00 -2.91 6.16
C ALA A 231 12.09 -3.63 6.98
N SER A 232 12.04 -3.49 8.31
CA SER A 232 12.94 -4.19 9.24
C SER A 232 12.63 -5.69 9.40
N ASN A 233 11.45 -6.17 8.98
CA ASN A 233 11.08 -7.59 9.06
C ASN A 233 11.60 -8.35 7.82
N THR A 234 12.93 -8.42 7.70
CA THR A 234 13.61 -9.01 6.53
C THR A 234 13.22 -10.46 6.27
N GLY A 235 12.90 -11.23 7.33
CA GLY A 235 12.44 -12.61 7.18
C GLY A 235 11.06 -12.72 6.52
N ALA A 236 10.13 -11.83 6.86
CA ALA A 236 8.82 -11.79 6.20
C ALA A 236 8.95 -11.27 4.76
N VAL A 237 9.78 -10.26 4.52
CA VAL A 237 10.04 -9.73 3.17
C VAL A 237 10.57 -10.83 2.27
N ALA A 238 11.63 -11.53 2.67
CA ALA A 238 12.21 -12.65 1.91
C ALA A 238 11.18 -13.77 1.65
N LEU A 239 10.32 -14.07 2.63
CA LEU A 239 9.24 -15.02 2.44
C LEU A 239 8.28 -14.56 1.33
N TYR A 240 7.80 -13.31 1.38
CA TYR A 240 6.84 -12.81 0.40
C TYR A 240 7.45 -12.74 -1.01
N GLU A 241 8.69 -12.29 -1.14
CA GLU A 241 9.41 -12.30 -2.42
C GLU A 241 9.55 -13.73 -2.98
N SER A 242 9.91 -14.70 -2.12
CA SER A 242 10.00 -16.12 -2.53
C SER A 242 8.65 -16.72 -2.94
N LEU A 243 7.55 -16.15 -2.47
CA LEU A 243 6.19 -16.54 -2.84
C LEU A 243 5.70 -15.92 -4.15
N GLY A 244 6.42 -14.91 -4.71
CA GLY A 244 6.07 -14.24 -5.96
C GLY A 244 5.42 -12.88 -5.78
N PHE A 245 5.59 -12.24 -4.60
CA PHE A 245 5.30 -10.82 -4.45
C PHE A 245 6.50 -9.97 -4.88
N THR A 246 6.24 -8.79 -5.43
CA THR A 246 7.28 -7.82 -5.79
C THR A 246 7.06 -6.50 -5.07
N LEU A 247 8.17 -5.84 -4.74
CA LEU A 247 8.13 -4.51 -4.15
C LEU A 247 7.49 -3.52 -5.13
N ARG A 248 6.39 -2.89 -4.69
CA ARG A 248 5.75 -1.81 -5.43
C ARG A 248 6.30 -0.44 -5.00
N ARG A 249 6.36 -0.18 -3.69
CA ARG A 249 6.86 1.09 -3.13
C ARG A 249 7.22 0.96 -1.65
N HIS A 250 8.00 1.93 -1.17
CA HIS A 250 8.13 2.18 0.26
C HIS A 250 6.92 2.97 0.76
N THR A 251 6.40 2.58 1.92
CA THR A 251 5.19 3.16 2.52
C THR A 251 5.36 3.16 4.03
N ASP A 252 5.62 4.32 4.61
CA ASP A 252 5.78 4.45 6.05
C ASP A 252 4.42 4.41 6.75
N PHE A 253 4.37 3.75 7.90
CA PHE A 253 3.23 3.78 8.81
C PHE A 253 3.46 4.92 9.81
N ARG A 254 3.02 6.13 9.43
CA ARG A 254 3.20 7.31 10.25
C ARG A 254 2.20 7.35 11.39
N GLN A 255 2.70 7.43 12.62
CA GLN A 255 1.88 7.69 13.79
C GLN A 255 1.80 9.19 14.01
N VAL A 256 0.59 9.74 14.04
CA VAL A 256 0.37 11.17 14.24
C VAL A 256 -0.53 11.41 15.44
N ARG A 257 -0.40 12.60 16.00
CA ARG A 257 -1.29 13.12 17.02
C ARG A 257 -1.95 14.41 16.54
N THR A 258 -3.26 14.50 16.71
CA THR A 258 -4.02 15.70 16.36
C THR A 258 -3.58 16.89 17.25
N PRO A 259 -3.79 18.13 16.78
CA PRO A 259 -3.63 19.31 17.62
C PRO A 259 -4.47 19.21 18.90
N GLY A 260 -3.90 19.62 20.04
CA GLY A 260 -4.64 19.75 21.28
C GLY A 260 -5.65 20.89 21.22
N THR A 261 -6.56 20.95 22.17
CA THR A 261 -7.34 22.15 22.43
C THR A 261 -6.38 23.30 22.71
N ALA A 262 -6.47 24.41 21.95
CA ALA A 262 -5.77 25.61 22.32
C ALA A 262 -6.15 25.93 23.76
N ALA A 263 -5.15 25.97 24.66
CA ALA A 263 -5.38 26.51 25.99
C ALA A 263 -5.97 27.91 25.74
N SER A 264 -7.19 28.14 26.21
CA SER A 264 -7.80 29.46 26.21
C SER A 264 -6.77 30.38 26.83
N ALA A 265 -6.11 31.22 26.02
CA ALA A 265 -5.28 32.29 26.56
C ALA A 265 -6.21 33.10 27.45
N GLY A 266 -6.02 32.95 28.76
CA GLY A 266 -6.84 33.61 29.73
C GLY A 266 -6.89 35.10 29.45
N ALA A 267 -8.09 35.58 29.23
CA ALA A 267 -8.36 37.00 29.35
C ALA A 267 -7.99 37.42 30.75
N LEU A 268 -6.93 38.21 30.90
CA LEU A 268 -6.65 39.09 32.04
C LEU A 268 -7.24 40.43 31.73
#